data_a4a180a46a5de53424efb4ba8e937ae7
#
_entry.id   a4a180a46a5de53424efb4ba8e937ae7
#
_cell.length_a   1.000
_cell.length_b   1.000
_cell.length_c   1.000
_cell.angle_alpha   90.00
_cell.angle_beta   90.00
_cell.angle_gamma   90.00
#
_symmetry.space_group_name_H-M   'P 1'
#
loop_
_entity.id
_entity.type
_entity.pdbx_description
1 polymer ?
#
loop_
_entity_poly.entity_id
_entity_poly.type
_entity_poly.pdbx_seq_one_letter_code
_entity_poly.pdbx_strand_id
1 'polypeptide(L)' 'MSYVPIPKDCFIRHLERYFYRGRHIWISNDRRFRFTWDRLHGEVEVFSRCGRHLGVMDCHRKLIGSAVKGRRIDV' A
#
# COMPACT_ATOMS: atom_id res chain seq x y z
N MET A 1 -18.62 -10.30 7.62
CA MET A 1 -17.47 -9.44 7.91
C MET A 1 -17.35 -8.39 6.80
N SER A 2 -17.31 -7.14 7.16
CA SER A 2 -17.22 -6.08 6.15
C SER A 2 -15.78 -5.61 5.98
N TYR A 3 -15.43 -5.31 4.72
CA TYR A 3 -14.12 -4.77 4.39
C TYR A 3 -14.23 -3.27 4.14
N VAL A 4 -13.17 -2.55 4.42
CA VAL A 4 -13.12 -1.11 4.18
C VAL A 4 -12.72 -0.87 2.72
N PRO A 5 -13.58 -0.23 1.90
CA PRO A 5 -13.20 0.11 0.54
C PRO A 5 -12.20 1.27 0.53
N ILE A 6 -11.46 1.40 -0.57
CA ILE A 6 -10.53 2.52 -0.73
C ILE A 6 -11.35 3.80 -0.91
N PRO A 7 -11.19 4.82 -0.03
CA PRO A 7 -11.88 6.10 -0.20
C PRO A 7 -11.56 6.76 -1.54
N LYS A 8 -12.50 7.55 -2.05
CA LYS A 8 -12.34 8.22 -3.35
C LYS A 8 -11.17 9.19 -3.36
N ASP A 9 -10.89 9.81 -2.21
CA ASP A 9 -9.82 10.81 -2.07
C ASP A 9 -8.50 10.21 -1.61
N CYS A 10 -8.40 8.88 -1.51
CA CYS A 10 -7.15 8.24 -1.11
C CYS A 10 -6.08 8.43 -2.18
N PHE A 11 -4.88 8.80 -1.76
CA PHE A 11 -3.81 9.13 -2.70
C PHE A 11 -3.45 7.99 -3.65
N ILE A 12 -3.61 6.73 -3.23
CA ILE A 12 -3.25 5.60 -4.11
C ILE A 12 -4.16 5.51 -5.34
N ARG A 13 -5.37 6.07 -5.29
CA ARG A 13 -6.28 6.05 -6.44
C ARG A 13 -5.76 6.82 -7.64
N HIS A 14 -4.81 7.72 -7.44
CA HIS A 14 -4.22 8.52 -8.49
C HIS A 14 -2.89 7.96 -8.99
N LEU A 15 -2.47 6.82 -8.46
CA LEU A 15 -1.21 6.19 -8.84
C LEU A 15 -1.43 5.09 -9.85
N GLU A 16 -0.37 4.76 -10.59
CA GLU A 16 -0.36 3.61 -11.48
C GLU A 16 -0.57 2.34 -10.65
N ARG A 17 -1.37 1.41 -11.18
CA ARG A 17 -1.69 0.16 -10.50
C ARG A 17 -1.39 -1.02 -11.42
N TYR A 18 -0.86 -2.09 -10.86
CA TYR A 18 -0.76 -3.36 -11.56
C TYR A 18 -1.21 -4.50 -10.66
N PHE A 19 -1.52 -5.64 -11.29
CA PHE A 19 -1.97 -6.84 -10.58
C PHE A 19 -0.89 -7.89 -10.72
N TYR A 20 -0.39 -8.41 -9.60
CA TYR A 20 0.69 -9.37 -9.61
C TYR A 20 0.51 -10.39 -8.49
N ARG A 21 0.49 -11.67 -8.85
CA ARG A 21 0.35 -12.80 -7.94
C ARG A 21 -0.83 -12.64 -6.98
N GLY A 22 -2.00 -12.30 -7.54
CA GLY A 22 -3.25 -12.18 -6.79
C GLY A 22 -3.40 -10.89 -5.99
N ARG A 23 -2.55 -9.90 -6.20
CA ARG A 23 -2.54 -8.67 -5.42
C ARG A 23 -2.51 -7.44 -6.31
N HIS A 24 -3.34 -6.46 -5.98
CA HIS A 24 -3.27 -5.13 -6.59
C HIS A 24 -2.17 -4.34 -5.90
N ILE A 25 -1.27 -3.77 -6.67
CA ILE A 25 -0.13 -3.00 -6.19
C ILE A 25 -0.12 -1.65 -6.89
N TRP A 26 0.01 -0.58 -6.12
CA TRP A 26 0.13 0.78 -6.65
C TRP A 26 1.59 1.20 -6.57
N ILE A 27 2.04 1.99 -7.56
CA ILE A 27 3.43 2.43 -7.67
C ILE A 27 3.50 3.94 -7.47
N SER A 28 4.44 4.42 -6.66
CA SER A 28 4.69 5.85 -6.53
C SER A 28 5.17 6.44 -7.86
N ASN A 29 4.97 7.74 -8.06
CA ASN A 29 5.36 8.42 -9.30
C ASN A 29 6.86 8.32 -9.57
N ASP A 30 7.68 8.33 -8.53
CA ASP A 30 9.14 8.18 -8.66
C ASP A 30 9.58 6.71 -8.72
N ARG A 31 8.64 5.77 -8.65
CA ARG A 31 8.84 4.33 -8.71
C ARG A 31 9.65 3.74 -7.56
N ARG A 32 9.85 4.49 -6.49
CA ARG A 32 10.64 4.04 -5.34
C ARG A 32 9.83 3.21 -4.37
N PHE A 33 8.50 3.37 -4.37
CA PHE A 33 7.64 2.72 -3.38
C PHE A 33 6.54 1.93 -4.06
N ARG A 34 6.07 0.91 -3.32
CA ARG A 34 4.89 0.12 -3.67
C ARG A 34 3.89 0.20 -2.54
N PHE A 35 2.61 0.24 -2.87
CA PHE A 35 1.54 0.35 -1.90
C PHE A 35 0.54 -0.77 -2.11
N THR A 36 -0.02 -1.28 -1.01
CA THR A 36 -1.18 -2.19 -1.06
C THR A 36 -2.25 -1.67 -0.12
N TRP A 37 -3.48 -2.10 -0.35
CA TRP A 37 -4.60 -1.69 0.48
C TRP A 37 -4.91 -2.77 1.51
N ASP A 38 -4.88 -2.39 2.78
CA ASP A 38 -5.31 -3.26 3.88
C ASP A 38 -6.80 -3.05 4.11
N ARG A 39 -7.61 -3.90 3.50
CA ARG A 39 -9.07 -3.78 3.56
C ARG A 39 -9.65 -4.13 4.93
N LEU A 40 -8.89 -4.79 5.79
CA LEU A 40 -9.36 -5.10 7.14
C LEU A 40 -9.28 -3.88 8.04
N HIS A 41 -8.24 -3.10 7.90
CA HIS A 41 -7.98 -1.94 8.76
C HIS A 41 -8.24 -0.60 8.05
N GLY A 42 -8.43 -0.59 6.74
CA GLY A 42 -8.63 0.65 6.00
C GLY A 42 -7.38 1.50 5.93
N GLU A 43 -6.23 0.87 5.73
CA GLU A 43 -4.92 1.53 5.75
C GLU A 43 -4.11 1.16 4.52
N VAL A 44 -3.10 1.99 4.22
CA VAL A 44 -2.20 1.76 3.10
C VAL A 44 -0.89 1.17 3.63
N GLU A 45 -0.55 -0.02 3.17
CA GLU A 45 0.74 -0.65 3.49
C GLU A 45 1.79 -0.15 2.51
N VAL A 46 2.96 0.23 3.02
CA VAL A 46 4.04 0.80 2.22
C VAL A 46 5.20 -0.19 2.14
N PHE A 47 5.68 -0.42 0.91
CA PHE A 47 6.79 -1.33 0.65
C PHE A 47 7.84 -0.64 -0.21
N SER A 48 9.08 -1.11 -0.10
CA SER A 48 10.13 -0.70 -1.02
C SER A 48 9.84 -1.28 -2.41
N ARG A 49 10.55 -0.82 -3.41
CA ARG A 49 10.41 -1.38 -4.77
C ARG A 49 10.83 -2.85 -4.84
N CYS A 50 11.55 -3.35 -3.82
CA CYS A 50 11.92 -4.76 -3.71
C CYS A 50 10.94 -5.56 -2.86
N GLY A 51 9.87 -4.95 -2.37
CA GLY A 51 8.81 -5.63 -1.64
C GLY A 51 9.00 -5.72 -0.14
N ARG A 52 9.98 -5.01 0.43
CA ARG A 52 10.18 -5.00 1.88
C ARG A 52 9.22 -4.01 2.53
N HIS A 53 8.55 -4.42 3.61
CA HIS A 53 7.62 -3.56 4.33
C HIS A 53 8.35 -2.38 4.97
N LEU A 54 7.84 -1.17 4.75
CA LEU A 54 8.42 0.06 5.26
C LEU A 54 7.56 0.75 6.31
N GLY A 55 6.27 0.51 6.30
CA GLY A 55 5.36 1.14 7.24
C GLY A 55 3.93 1.15 6.77
N VAL A 56 3.10 1.91 7.45
CA VAL A 56 1.68 2.04 7.17
C VAL A 56 1.34 3.52 7.07
N MET A 57 0.54 3.89 6.06
CA MET A 57 0.08 5.26 5.86
C MET A 57 -1.44 5.33 5.88
N ASP A 58 -1.98 6.49 6.22
CA ASP A 58 -3.39 6.79 5.97
C ASP A 58 -3.58 7.25 4.52
N CYS A 59 -4.82 7.56 4.15
CA CYS A 59 -5.15 7.99 2.78
C CYS A 59 -4.60 9.37 2.40
N HIS A 60 -4.05 10.10 3.35
CA HIS A 60 -3.47 11.42 3.14
C HIS A 60 -1.95 11.42 3.25
N ARG A 61 -1.32 10.25 3.09
CA ARG A 61 0.14 10.06 3.12
C ARG A 61 0.77 10.27 4.50
N LYS A 62 -0.03 10.25 5.54
CA LYS A 62 0.51 10.36 6.89
C LYS A 62 0.98 8.98 7.36
N LEU A 63 2.21 8.88 7.82
CA LEU A 63 2.75 7.65 8.35
C LEU A 63 2.11 7.37 9.72
N ILE A 64 1.44 6.24 9.87
CA ILE A 64 0.71 5.88 11.07
C ILE A 64 1.17 4.57 11.70
N GLY A 65 2.07 3.85 11.05
CA GLY A 65 2.61 2.61 11.58
C GLY A 65 4.02 2.36 11.10
N SER A 66 4.78 1.65 11.93
CA SER A 66 6.18 1.33 11.64
C SER A 66 6.31 0.11 10.74
N ALA A 67 7.49 -0.06 10.16
CA ALA A 67 7.84 -1.25 9.41
C ALA A 67 7.73 -2.49 10.29
N VAL A 68 7.21 -3.57 9.70
CA VAL A 68 7.20 -4.89 10.34
C VAL A 68 8.34 -5.69 9.74
N LYS A 69 9.36 -5.96 10.57
CA LYS A 69 10.54 -6.69 10.12
C LYS A 69 10.15 -8.06 9.59
N GLY A 70 10.66 -8.41 8.42
CA GLY A 70 10.39 -9.69 7.79
C GLY A 70 9.13 -9.76 6.95
N ARG A 71 8.25 -8.75 7.00
CA ARG A 71 7.07 -8.70 6.14
C ARG A 71 7.49 -8.29 4.74
N ARG A 72 7.03 -9.05 3.75
CA ARG A 72 7.39 -8.82 2.33
C ARG A 72 6.20 -9.12 1.43
N ILE A 73 6.23 -8.52 0.23
CA ILE A 73 5.33 -8.90 -0.85
C ILE A 73 6.15 -9.15 -2.12
N ASP A 74 5.56 -9.92 -3.02
CA ASP A 74 6.11 -10.07 -4.38
C ASP A 74 5.74 -8.84 -5.20
N VAL A 75 6.71 -8.28 -5.86
CA VAL A 75 6.54 -7.06 -6.69
C VAL A 75 6.96 -7.31 -8.16
#